data_b477a37242b42d1a875118e6ee90aaa6
#
_entry.id   b477a37242b42d1a875118e6ee90aaa6
#
_cell.length_a   1.000
_cell.length_b   1.000
_cell.length_c   1.000
_cell.angle_alpha   90.00
_cell.angle_beta   90.00
_cell.angle_gamma   90.00
#
_symmetry.space_group_name_H-M   'P 1'
#
loop_
_entity.id
_entity.type
_entity.pdbx_description
1 polymer ?
#
loop_
_entity_poly.entity_id
_entity_poly.type
_entity_poly.pdbx_seq_one_letter_code
_entity_poly.pdbx_strand_id
1 'polypeptide(L)'
;MAMTMHCEIASSEARLFSGRVESLVCTGTLGDMGILPGHAPLLSALIPGPVRLVTQDGQEQIYYVSGGYVEVQPGVVNILADTAIRADDMDEVAAEQAKRDVEEAIANRSAEFEYSRAASQLAEAVAQIRTVQQLRRKLGS
;
A
#
# COMPACT_ATOMS: atom_id res chain seq x y z
N MET A 1 -11.33 14.36 -22.40
CA MET A 1 -10.01 13.94 -21.93
C MET A 1 -10.00 13.91 -20.42
N ALA A 2 -9.59 12.78 -19.86
CA ALA A 2 -9.42 12.70 -18.41
C ALA A 2 -8.21 13.54 -17.99
N MET A 3 -8.34 14.26 -16.88
CA MET A 3 -7.20 14.93 -16.27
C MET A 3 -6.31 13.89 -15.63
N THR A 4 -5.00 14.11 -15.70
CA THR A 4 -4.02 13.21 -15.12
C THR A 4 -2.99 13.98 -14.31
N MET A 5 -2.29 13.24 -13.46
CA MET A 5 -1.16 13.75 -12.70
C MET A 5 -0.02 12.76 -12.82
N HIS A 6 1.20 13.24 -12.63
CA HIS A 6 2.35 12.34 -12.60
C HIS A 6 2.37 11.62 -11.25
N CYS A 7 2.54 10.31 -11.28
CA CYS A 7 2.64 9.50 -10.07
C CYS A 7 3.95 8.71 -10.07
N GLU A 8 4.58 8.66 -8.92
CA GLU A 8 5.78 7.86 -8.73
C GLU A 8 5.66 7.10 -7.42
N ILE A 9 5.92 5.80 -7.49
CA ILE A 9 5.99 4.93 -6.30
C ILE A 9 7.38 4.35 -6.25
N ALA A 10 8.10 4.64 -5.16
CA ALA A 10 9.47 4.20 -4.97
C ALA A 10 9.68 3.72 -3.55
N SER A 11 10.58 2.75 -3.40
CA SER A 11 11.11 2.33 -2.10
C SER A 11 12.59 2.69 -2.06
N SER A 12 13.24 2.40 -0.93
CA SER A 12 14.68 2.61 -0.81
C SER A 12 15.48 1.76 -1.80
N GLU A 13 14.90 0.70 -2.32
CA GLU A 13 15.59 -0.24 -3.20
C GLU A 13 15.29 -0.04 -4.68
N ALA A 14 14.09 0.40 -5.02
CA ALA A 14 13.67 0.44 -6.42
C ALA A 14 12.53 1.43 -6.64
N ARG A 15 12.42 1.87 -7.88
CA ARG A 15 11.24 2.59 -8.36
C ARG A 15 10.29 1.56 -8.95
N LEU A 16 9.07 1.48 -8.44
CA LEU A 16 8.10 0.49 -8.86
C LEU A 16 7.13 0.98 -9.91
N PHE A 17 6.83 2.26 -9.89
CA PHE A 17 5.92 2.86 -10.85
C PHE A 17 6.35 4.30 -11.12
N SER A 18 6.25 4.72 -12.38
CA SER A 18 6.41 6.11 -12.79
C SER A 18 5.57 6.33 -14.05
N GLY A 19 4.60 7.23 -13.97
CA GLY A 19 3.73 7.49 -15.11
C GLY A 19 2.57 8.40 -14.75
N ARG A 20 1.66 8.58 -15.72
CA ARG A 20 0.48 9.42 -15.55
C ARG A 20 -0.69 8.58 -15.05
N VAL A 21 -1.40 9.11 -14.05
CA VAL A 21 -2.55 8.43 -13.45
C VAL A 21 -3.76 9.37 -13.40
N GLU A 22 -4.94 8.79 -13.47
CA GLU A 22 -6.20 9.52 -13.34
C GLU A 22 -6.61 9.64 -11.87
N SER A 23 -6.24 8.67 -11.04
CA SER A 23 -6.58 8.66 -9.62
C SER A 23 -5.64 7.75 -8.85
N LEU A 24 -5.58 7.98 -7.55
CA LEU A 24 -4.79 7.17 -6.64
C LEU A 24 -5.51 7.10 -5.29
N VAL A 25 -5.54 5.91 -4.69
CA VAL A 25 -6.04 5.72 -3.33
C VAL A 25 -4.92 5.06 -2.51
N CYS A 26 -4.61 5.65 -1.37
CA CYS A 26 -3.61 5.11 -0.45
C CYS A 26 -4.14 5.14 0.97
N THR A 27 -3.49 4.39 1.86
CA THR A 27 -3.95 4.24 3.24
C THR A 27 -3.09 5.09 4.18
N GLY A 28 -3.67 6.15 4.71
CA GLY A 28 -3.02 7.01 5.69
C GLY A 28 -3.37 6.62 7.12
N THR A 29 -2.79 7.32 8.07
CA THR A 29 -3.01 7.05 9.50
C THR A 29 -4.45 7.30 9.94
N LEU A 30 -5.19 8.13 9.19
CA LEU A 30 -6.58 8.44 9.50
C LEU A 30 -7.58 7.74 8.56
N GLY A 31 -7.09 6.84 7.73
CA GLY A 31 -7.93 6.10 6.78
C GLY A 31 -7.46 6.24 5.35
N ASP A 32 -8.23 5.70 4.45
CA ASP A 32 -7.92 5.75 3.03
C ASP A 32 -8.07 7.18 2.50
N MET A 33 -7.13 7.58 1.64
CA MET A 33 -7.13 8.89 1.00
C MET A 33 -7.25 8.72 -0.50
N GLY A 34 -8.23 9.41 -1.09
CA GLY A 34 -8.36 9.49 -2.55
C GLY A 34 -7.70 10.76 -3.06
N ILE A 35 -6.84 10.62 -4.06
CA ILE A 35 -6.09 11.74 -4.62
C ILE A 35 -6.40 11.83 -6.11
N LEU A 36 -6.88 13.00 -6.53
CA LEU A 36 -7.22 13.29 -7.92
C LEU A 36 -6.33 14.43 -8.43
N PRO A 37 -6.20 14.56 -9.77
CA PRO A 37 -5.42 15.68 -10.32
C PRO A 37 -5.95 17.03 -9.81
N GLY A 38 -5.02 17.92 -9.47
CA GLY A 38 -5.38 19.21 -8.89
C GLY A 38 -5.56 19.21 -7.38
N HIS A 39 -5.31 18.08 -6.73
CA HIS A 39 -5.42 17.99 -5.27
C HIS A 39 -4.50 19.00 -4.58
N ALA A 40 -4.99 19.60 -3.50
CA ALA A 40 -4.20 20.55 -2.73
C ALA A 40 -2.94 19.89 -2.17
N PRO A 41 -1.85 20.66 -2.00
CA PRO A 41 -0.63 20.09 -1.43
C PRO A 41 -0.85 19.40 -0.09
N LEU A 42 -0.24 18.23 0.08
CA LEU A 42 -0.39 17.41 1.27
C LEU A 42 0.87 16.58 1.47
N LEU A 43 1.29 16.44 2.72
CA LEU A 43 2.30 15.46 3.10
C LEU A 43 1.73 14.64 4.25
N SER A 44 1.63 13.34 4.07
CA SER A 44 1.01 12.46 5.06
C SER A 44 1.79 11.17 5.21
N ALA A 45 1.83 10.65 6.43
CA ALA A 45 2.37 9.33 6.68
C ALA A 45 1.40 8.26 6.21
N LEU A 46 1.95 7.15 5.74
CA LEU A 46 1.19 5.98 5.31
C LEU A 46 1.37 4.85 6.32
N ILE A 47 0.32 4.08 6.51
CA ILE A 47 0.39 2.83 7.26
C ILE A 47 0.47 1.68 6.27
N PRO A 48 0.86 0.47 6.71
CA PRO A 48 0.86 -0.68 5.81
C PRO A 48 -0.51 -0.88 5.17
N GLY A 49 -0.53 -1.00 3.87
CA GLY A 49 -1.77 -1.16 3.14
C GLY A 49 -1.61 -1.09 1.63
N PRO A 50 -2.73 -1.24 0.92
CA PRO A 50 -2.71 -1.17 -0.54
C PRO A 50 -2.66 0.27 -1.03
N VAL A 51 -1.99 0.46 -2.16
CA VAL A 51 -2.07 1.66 -2.99
C VAL A 51 -2.67 1.24 -4.31
N ARG A 52 -3.79 1.86 -4.67
CA ARG A 52 -4.49 1.55 -5.91
C ARG A 52 -4.48 2.77 -6.80
N LEU A 53 -4.07 2.58 -8.04
CA LEU A 53 -4.05 3.67 -9.00
C LEU A 53 -4.74 3.25 -10.29
N VAL A 54 -5.25 4.24 -11.01
CA VAL A 54 -5.80 4.07 -12.34
C VAL A 54 -4.92 4.87 -13.29
N THR A 55 -4.31 4.17 -14.26
CA THR A 55 -3.41 4.80 -15.22
C THR A 55 -4.17 5.64 -16.23
N GLN A 56 -3.44 6.44 -17.00
CA GLN A 56 -4.00 7.24 -18.08
C GLN A 56 -4.78 6.39 -19.09
N ASP A 57 -4.40 5.14 -19.27
CA ASP A 57 -5.07 4.19 -20.17
C ASP A 57 -6.30 3.55 -19.55
N GLY A 58 -6.65 3.90 -18.31
CA GLY A 58 -7.78 3.33 -17.61
C GLY A 58 -7.50 2.00 -16.93
N GLN A 59 -6.25 1.56 -16.88
CA GLN A 59 -5.90 0.30 -16.21
C GLN A 59 -5.70 0.52 -14.72
N GLU A 60 -6.24 -0.38 -13.93
CA GLU A 60 -6.08 -0.36 -12.49
C GLU A 60 -4.86 -1.20 -12.10
N GLN A 61 -4.00 -0.62 -11.25
CA GLN A 61 -2.85 -1.31 -10.71
C GLN A 61 -2.89 -1.19 -9.19
N ILE A 62 -2.50 -2.25 -8.50
CA ILE A 62 -2.50 -2.31 -7.05
C ILE A 62 -1.10 -2.68 -6.57
N TYR A 63 -0.61 -1.92 -5.57
CA TYR A 63 0.67 -2.15 -4.92
C TYR A 63 0.44 -2.30 -3.43
N TYR A 64 1.27 -3.07 -2.77
CA TYR A 64 1.37 -3.07 -1.31
C TYR A 64 2.52 -2.18 -0.90
N VAL A 65 2.30 -1.33 0.10
CA VAL A 65 3.37 -0.56 0.75
C VAL A 65 3.35 -0.87 2.25
N SER A 66 4.55 -0.98 2.83
CA SER A 66 4.68 -1.32 4.25
C SER A 66 4.64 -0.09 5.16
N GLY A 67 4.37 1.07 4.60
CA GLY A 67 4.40 2.34 5.28
C GLY A 67 5.27 3.31 4.50
N GLY A 68 5.43 4.51 5.02
CA GLY A 68 6.21 5.56 4.37
C GLY A 68 5.43 6.85 4.34
N TYR A 69 5.58 7.62 3.26
CA TYR A 69 4.94 8.93 3.11
C TYR A 69 4.40 9.13 1.72
N VAL A 70 3.31 9.89 1.64
CA VAL A 70 2.80 10.41 0.38
C VAL A 70 2.95 11.93 0.37
N GLU A 71 3.52 12.45 -0.72
CA GLU A 71 3.61 13.87 -0.98
C GLU A 71 2.75 14.20 -2.18
N VAL A 72 1.84 15.16 -2.01
CA VAL A 72 0.88 15.55 -3.04
C VAL A 72 1.10 17.00 -3.44
N GLN A 73 1.16 17.24 -4.74
CA GLN A 73 1.14 18.55 -5.36
C GLN A 73 0.06 18.52 -6.45
N PRO A 74 -0.43 19.68 -6.93
CA PRO A 74 -1.53 19.66 -7.90
C PRO A 74 -1.31 18.81 -9.15
N GLY A 75 -0.09 18.69 -9.61
CA GLY A 75 0.23 17.91 -10.81
C GLY A 75 1.07 16.67 -10.58
N VAL A 76 1.45 16.39 -9.32
CA VAL A 76 2.41 15.33 -9.00
C VAL A 76 2.03 14.68 -7.68
N VAL A 77 2.12 13.36 -7.62
CA VAL A 77 2.03 12.63 -6.36
C VAL A 77 3.20 11.66 -6.27
N ASN A 78 3.89 11.69 -5.14
CA ASN A 78 5.04 10.82 -4.89
C ASN A 78 4.76 9.97 -3.65
N ILE A 79 4.96 8.67 -3.79
CA ILE A 79 4.90 7.75 -2.65
C ILE A 79 6.31 7.22 -2.42
N LEU A 80 6.81 7.48 -1.20
CA LEU A 80 8.10 6.97 -0.74
C LEU A 80 7.81 5.93 0.32
N ALA A 81 7.93 4.67 -0.06
CA ALA A 81 7.58 3.55 0.82
C ALA A 81 8.82 2.96 1.47
N ASP A 82 8.65 2.40 2.65
CA ASP A 82 9.72 1.63 3.29
C ASP A 82 10.01 0.39 2.44
N THR A 83 8.98 -0.37 2.13
CA THR A 83 9.03 -1.42 1.11
C THR A 83 7.76 -1.35 0.28
N ALA A 84 7.85 -1.79 -0.97
CA ALA A 84 6.70 -1.80 -1.86
C ALA A 84 6.79 -2.99 -2.81
N ILE A 85 5.65 -3.60 -3.10
CA ILE A 85 5.55 -4.77 -3.96
C ILE A 85 4.28 -4.64 -4.80
N ARG A 86 4.36 -5.00 -6.09
CA ARG A 86 3.15 -5.10 -6.90
C ARG A 86 2.29 -6.23 -6.37
N ALA A 87 0.97 -6.02 -6.32
CA ALA A 87 0.06 -7.04 -5.82
C ALA A 87 0.18 -8.36 -6.61
N ASP A 88 0.44 -8.27 -7.93
CA ASP A 88 0.60 -9.45 -8.78
C ASP A 88 1.78 -10.33 -8.36
N ASP A 89 2.78 -9.75 -7.70
CA ASP A 89 4.00 -10.45 -7.30
C ASP A 89 3.91 -10.96 -5.86
N MET A 90 2.80 -10.75 -5.17
CA MET A 90 2.66 -11.15 -3.78
C MET A 90 2.19 -12.59 -3.63
N ASP A 91 2.72 -13.25 -2.60
CA ASP A 91 2.33 -14.61 -2.25
C ASP A 91 1.32 -14.56 -1.09
N GLU A 92 0.05 -14.80 -1.43
CA GLU A 92 -1.03 -14.79 -0.44
C GLU A 92 -0.87 -15.90 0.62
N VAL A 93 -0.40 -17.06 0.19
CA VAL A 93 -0.21 -18.18 1.12
C VAL A 93 0.85 -17.85 2.16
N ALA A 94 1.96 -17.25 1.71
CA ALA A 94 3.01 -16.81 2.63
C ALA A 94 2.51 -15.72 3.58
N ALA A 95 1.71 -14.78 3.08
CA ALA A 95 1.15 -13.72 3.90
C ALA A 95 0.19 -14.27 4.96
N GLU A 96 -0.66 -15.22 4.61
CA GLU A 96 -1.57 -15.85 5.56
C GLU A 96 -0.83 -16.68 6.61
N GLN A 97 0.22 -17.36 6.20
CA GLN A 97 1.05 -18.14 7.14
C GLN A 97 1.77 -17.20 8.11
N ALA A 98 2.32 -16.10 7.62
CA ALA A 98 2.97 -15.10 8.47
C ALA A 98 1.98 -14.52 9.49
N LYS A 99 0.76 -14.25 9.06
CA LYS A 99 -0.30 -13.77 9.97
C LYS A 99 -0.57 -14.78 11.08
N ARG A 100 -0.73 -16.05 10.73
CA ARG A 100 -1.01 -17.11 11.71
C ARG A 100 0.15 -17.26 12.70
N ASP A 101 1.38 -17.22 12.22
CA ASP A 101 2.56 -17.36 13.06
C ASP A 101 2.63 -16.20 14.09
N VAL A 102 2.33 -14.99 13.69
CA VAL A 102 2.34 -13.83 14.57
C VAL A 102 1.20 -13.91 15.58
N GLU A 103 -0.01 -14.28 15.14
CA GLU A 103 -1.14 -14.43 16.05
C GLU A 103 -0.87 -15.49 17.12
N GLU A 104 -0.26 -16.61 16.74
CA GLU A 104 0.12 -17.65 17.66
C GLU A 104 1.16 -17.18 18.67
N ALA A 105 2.16 -16.43 18.21
CA ALA A 105 3.18 -15.86 19.09
C ALA A 105 2.57 -14.89 20.10
N ILE A 106 1.61 -14.07 19.68
CA ILE A 106 0.91 -13.14 20.57
C ILE A 106 0.08 -13.91 21.59
N ALA A 107 -0.63 -14.95 21.17
CA ALA A 107 -1.47 -15.76 22.05
C ALA A 107 -0.66 -16.48 23.12
N ASN A 108 0.52 -16.94 22.76
CA ASN A 108 1.38 -17.67 23.69
C ASN A 108 2.10 -16.77 24.70
N ARG A 109 2.18 -15.46 24.43
CA ARG A 109 2.82 -14.47 25.30
C ARG A 109 4.19 -14.92 25.81
N SER A 110 4.93 -15.59 24.99
CA SER A 110 6.19 -16.19 25.41
C SER A 110 7.29 -15.17 25.63
N ALA A 111 7.13 -13.94 25.18
CA ALA A 111 8.16 -12.93 25.32
C ALA A 111 7.53 -11.54 25.45
N GLU A 112 7.74 -10.94 26.60
CA GLU A 112 7.20 -9.62 26.92
C GLU A 112 7.65 -8.55 25.95
N PHE A 113 8.90 -8.64 25.50
CA PHE A 113 9.50 -7.61 24.66
C PHE A 113 8.98 -7.60 23.24
N GLU A 114 8.32 -8.64 22.81
CA GLU A 114 7.98 -8.82 21.40
C GLU A 114 6.59 -8.34 21.04
N TYR A 115 5.81 -7.85 22.01
CA TYR A 115 4.43 -7.49 21.73
C TYR A 115 4.30 -6.40 20.67
N SER A 116 5.07 -5.31 20.78
CA SER A 116 5.02 -4.23 19.80
C SER A 116 5.47 -4.69 18.40
N ARG A 117 6.53 -5.50 18.36
CA ARG A 117 7.04 -6.05 17.11
C ARG A 117 6.02 -7.01 16.49
N ALA A 118 5.43 -7.88 17.31
CA ALA A 118 4.41 -8.81 16.84
C ALA A 118 3.18 -8.08 16.32
N ALA A 119 2.75 -7.02 16.99
CA ALA A 119 1.63 -6.21 16.53
C ALA A 119 1.94 -5.55 15.19
N SER A 120 3.16 -5.03 14.99
CA SER A 120 3.56 -4.45 13.72
C SER A 120 3.61 -5.49 12.60
N GLN A 121 4.14 -6.67 12.89
CA GLN A 121 4.19 -7.75 11.92
C GLN A 121 2.79 -8.23 11.55
N LEU A 122 1.89 -8.30 12.51
CA LEU A 122 0.50 -8.66 12.25
C LEU A 122 -0.17 -7.62 11.34
N ALA A 123 0.04 -6.34 11.61
CA ALA A 123 -0.51 -5.27 10.79
C ALA A 123 -0.02 -5.38 9.34
N GLU A 124 1.27 -5.65 9.15
CA GLU A 124 1.82 -5.83 7.80
C GLU A 124 1.21 -7.05 7.10
N ALA A 125 1.10 -8.18 7.81
CA ALA A 125 0.53 -9.39 7.22
C ALA A 125 -0.94 -9.19 6.83
N VAL A 126 -1.72 -8.56 7.69
CA VAL A 126 -3.12 -8.24 7.39
C VAL A 126 -3.23 -7.31 6.18
N ALA A 127 -2.35 -6.30 6.11
CA ALA A 127 -2.34 -5.38 4.99
C ALA A 127 -1.97 -6.07 3.67
N GLN A 128 -1.05 -7.02 3.71
CA GLN A 128 -0.68 -7.81 2.53
C GLN A 128 -1.86 -8.64 2.04
N ILE A 129 -2.55 -9.32 2.95
CA ILE A 129 -3.73 -10.11 2.62
C ILE A 129 -4.82 -9.23 2.01
N ARG A 130 -5.07 -8.07 2.62
CA ARG A 130 -6.04 -7.11 2.10
C ARG A 130 -5.70 -6.67 0.68
N THR A 131 -4.42 -6.44 0.41
CA THR A 131 -3.94 -6.04 -0.91
C THR A 131 -4.22 -7.13 -1.94
N VAL A 132 -3.92 -8.38 -1.63
CA VAL A 132 -4.17 -9.51 -2.51
C VAL A 132 -5.67 -9.71 -2.74
N GLN A 133 -6.48 -9.53 -1.70
CA GLN A 133 -7.94 -9.62 -1.83
C GLN A 133 -8.50 -8.57 -2.76
N GLN A 134 -7.97 -7.35 -2.72
CA GLN A 134 -8.37 -6.29 -3.66
C GLN A 134 -8.02 -6.67 -5.10
N LEU A 135 -6.85 -7.26 -5.31
CA LEU A 135 -6.44 -7.73 -6.63
C LEU A 135 -7.39 -8.82 -7.13
N ARG A 136 -7.78 -9.75 -6.29
CA ARG A 136 -8.72 -10.80 -6.65
C ARG A 136 -10.08 -10.24 -7.07
N ARG A 137 -10.58 -9.25 -6.34
CA ARG A 137 -11.84 -8.61 -6.70
C ARG A 137 -11.76 -7.96 -8.07
N LYS A 138 -10.64 -7.30 -8.35
CA LYS A 138 -10.40 -6.70 -9.65
C LYS A 138 -10.43 -7.73 -10.77
N LEU A 139 -9.77 -8.88 -10.56
CA LEU A 139 -9.67 -9.93 -11.58
C LEU A 139 -10.94 -10.76 -11.71
N GLY A 140 -11.71 -10.88 -10.63
CA GLY A 140 -12.91 -11.69 -10.61
C GLY A 140 -14.20 -10.99 -11.00
N SER A 141 -14.13 -9.70 -11.23
CA SER A 141 -15.32 -8.90 -11.54
C SER A 141 -15.57 -8.75 -13.04
#